data_4a9b18818a41948b52dafb92f671abb7
#
_entry.id   4a9b18818a41948b52dafb92f671abb7
#
_cell.length_a   1.000
_cell.length_b   1.000
_cell.length_c   1.000
_cell.angle_alpha   90.00
_cell.angle_beta   90.00
_cell.angle_gamma   90.00
#
_symmetry.space_group_name_H-M   'P 1'
#
loop_
_entity.id
_entity.type
_entity.pdbx_description
1 polymer ?
#
loop_
_entity_poly.entity_id
_entity_poly.type
_entity_poly.pdbx_seq_one_letter_code
_entity_poly.pdbx_strand_id
1 'polypeptide(L)'
;MAVRIPASLHRSGLRPYLAEFIGTLLLILIGDGVVAQAVLTDFYYANFLSVNLAWASAVALSCYVGAAVNPAITLASAIIRPTKQQWAQLPGKVVAQFLGAFVGAALVYLQYRSAIKAWDPEFTVPGGSILSPQGHHSAGIFATYPAAHFGSNWEAAVTEFLGASLLAFGASAVADPKNEGLKAPQFMMFALMVAIGASMGWQTDYAVNPARDFGPRLFSAIVYGREVFSAKGFYFVVPLFVPIFGAIAGAGIYDAFMFEGEGSAVADALDAAEGHDGRISLD
;
A
#
# COMPACT_ATOMS: atom_id res chain seq x y z
N MET A 1 -25.74 -6.59 -22.36
CA MET A 1 -26.37 -7.55 -21.42
C MET A 1 -25.93 -7.17 -20.00
N ALA A 2 -26.81 -6.54 -19.20
CA ALA A 2 -26.45 -6.14 -17.84
C ALA A 2 -26.46 -7.37 -16.94
N VAL A 3 -25.32 -7.77 -16.41
CA VAL A 3 -25.21 -8.82 -15.39
C VAL A 3 -25.90 -8.31 -14.12
N ARG A 4 -27.09 -8.80 -13.81
CA ARG A 4 -27.76 -8.51 -12.54
C ARG A 4 -27.04 -9.26 -11.42
N ILE A 5 -26.21 -8.55 -10.68
CA ILE A 5 -25.65 -9.08 -9.42
C ILE A 5 -26.83 -9.33 -8.47
N PRO A 6 -26.94 -10.52 -7.86
CA PRO A 6 -28.03 -10.79 -6.92
C PRO A 6 -28.09 -9.74 -5.82
N ALA A 7 -29.28 -9.21 -5.54
CA ALA A 7 -29.52 -8.21 -4.49
C ALA A 7 -29.05 -8.69 -3.09
N SER A 8 -28.93 -10.01 -2.90
CA SER A 8 -28.35 -10.65 -1.71
C SER A 8 -26.88 -10.28 -1.46
N LEU A 9 -26.06 -10.08 -2.50
CA LEU A 9 -24.65 -9.68 -2.37
C LEU A 9 -24.51 -8.20 -1.98
N HIS A 10 -25.42 -7.34 -2.46
CA HIS A 10 -25.43 -5.92 -2.03
C HIS A 10 -25.91 -5.73 -0.58
N ARG A 11 -26.74 -6.64 -0.06
CA ARG A 11 -27.25 -6.62 1.32
C ARG A 11 -26.42 -7.48 2.27
N SER A 12 -25.51 -8.30 1.78
CA SER A 12 -24.63 -9.08 2.62
C SER A 12 -23.59 -8.16 3.26
N GLY A 13 -23.22 -8.41 4.52
CA GLY A 13 -22.14 -7.72 5.21
C GLY A 13 -20.76 -7.93 4.55
N LEU A 14 -20.69 -8.55 3.37
CA LEU A 14 -19.48 -8.87 2.62
C LEU A 14 -18.95 -7.69 1.76
N ARG A 15 -19.78 -6.68 1.50
CA ARG A 15 -19.39 -5.56 0.63
C ARG A 15 -18.06 -4.89 1.02
N PRO A 16 -17.76 -4.60 2.29
CA PRO A 16 -16.48 -4.00 2.68
C PRO A 16 -15.27 -4.88 2.33
N TYR A 17 -15.41 -6.19 2.49
CA TYR A 17 -14.33 -7.15 2.20
C TYR A 17 -14.12 -7.34 0.70
N LEU A 18 -15.21 -7.39 -0.08
CA LEU A 18 -15.14 -7.46 -1.55
C LEU A 18 -14.53 -6.18 -2.14
N ALA A 19 -14.84 -5.01 -1.59
CA ALA A 19 -14.22 -3.75 -1.99
C ALA A 19 -12.70 -3.78 -1.76
N GLU A 20 -12.26 -4.23 -0.58
CA GLU A 20 -10.83 -4.37 -0.28
C GLU A 20 -10.14 -5.38 -1.19
N PHE A 21 -10.75 -6.54 -1.42
CA PHE A 21 -10.21 -7.56 -2.33
C PHE A 21 -10.06 -7.03 -3.76
N ILE A 22 -11.13 -6.47 -4.32
CA ILE A 22 -11.13 -5.95 -5.71
C ILE A 22 -10.21 -4.73 -5.82
N GLY A 23 -10.28 -3.80 -4.87
CA GLY A 23 -9.42 -2.62 -4.85
C GLY A 23 -7.94 -3.00 -4.81
N THR A 24 -7.54 -3.95 -3.95
CA THR A 24 -6.15 -4.36 -3.85
C THR A 24 -5.71 -5.22 -5.05
N LEU A 25 -6.61 -6.02 -5.63
CA LEU A 25 -6.34 -6.70 -6.89
C LEU A 25 -6.04 -5.69 -8.01
N LEU A 26 -6.87 -4.65 -8.17
CA LEU A 26 -6.64 -3.58 -9.16
C LEU A 26 -5.34 -2.83 -8.89
N LEU A 27 -5.05 -2.53 -7.62
CA LEU A 27 -3.80 -1.89 -7.21
C LEU A 27 -2.59 -2.66 -7.74
N ILE A 28 -2.55 -3.96 -7.51
CA ILE A 28 -1.42 -4.81 -7.91
C ILE A 28 -1.43 -5.08 -9.41
N LEU A 29 -2.58 -5.34 -10.01
CA LEU A 29 -2.66 -5.59 -11.45
C LEU A 29 -2.10 -4.43 -12.29
N ILE A 30 -2.38 -3.20 -11.87
CA ILE A 30 -1.88 -1.99 -12.55
C ILE A 30 -0.43 -1.71 -12.12
N GLY A 31 -0.14 -1.76 -10.82
CA GLY A 31 1.16 -1.41 -10.26
C GLY A 31 2.27 -2.38 -10.65
N ASP A 32 2.12 -3.68 -10.37
CA ASP A 32 3.11 -4.68 -10.81
C ASP A 32 3.12 -4.80 -12.34
N GLY A 33 1.98 -4.55 -13.00
CA GLY A 33 1.88 -4.54 -14.45
C GLY A 33 2.77 -3.48 -15.11
N VAL A 34 2.78 -2.25 -14.59
CA VAL A 34 3.67 -1.20 -15.13
C VAL A 34 5.13 -1.47 -14.77
N VAL A 35 5.42 -2.04 -13.60
CA VAL A 35 6.78 -2.47 -13.22
C VAL A 35 7.26 -3.58 -14.15
N ALA A 36 6.42 -4.56 -14.46
CA ALA A 36 6.74 -5.61 -15.45
C ALA A 36 7.08 -4.98 -16.81
N GLN A 37 6.28 -4.02 -17.27
CA GLN A 37 6.52 -3.33 -18.55
C GLN A 37 7.83 -2.54 -18.51
N ALA A 38 8.14 -1.85 -17.42
CA ALA A 38 9.39 -1.11 -17.28
C ALA A 38 10.61 -2.04 -17.26
N VAL A 39 10.60 -3.02 -16.36
CA VAL A 39 11.74 -3.92 -16.14
C VAL A 39 12.01 -4.80 -17.37
N LEU A 40 10.99 -5.45 -17.91
CA LEU A 40 11.14 -6.40 -19.02
C LEU A 40 11.47 -5.74 -20.36
N THR A 41 11.45 -4.42 -20.42
CA THR A 41 11.82 -3.64 -21.62
C THR A 41 13.01 -2.72 -21.37
N ASP A 42 13.77 -2.97 -20.29
CA ASP A 42 14.91 -2.13 -19.91
C ASP A 42 14.56 -0.62 -19.89
N PHE A 43 13.37 -0.32 -19.36
CA PHE A 43 12.79 1.04 -19.25
C PHE A 43 12.52 1.74 -20.60
N TYR A 44 12.42 0.99 -21.70
CA TYR A 44 12.12 1.57 -23.02
C TYR A 44 10.64 1.99 -23.17
N TYR A 45 9.69 1.10 -22.81
CA TYR A 45 8.24 1.40 -22.90
C TYR A 45 7.65 2.03 -21.64
N ALA A 46 8.31 1.94 -20.49
CA ALA A 46 7.91 2.60 -19.27
C ALA A 46 9.14 3.10 -18.52
N ASN A 47 9.04 4.27 -17.92
CA ASN A 47 10.10 4.87 -17.12
C ASN A 47 9.62 5.11 -15.67
N PHE A 48 10.49 5.65 -14.82
CA PHE A 48 10.15 5.88 -13.41
C PHE A 48 8.92 6.80 -13.23
N LEU A 49 8.75 7.80 -14.10
CA LEU A 49 7.56 8.67 -14.04
C LEU A 49 6.28 7.90 -14.38
N SER A 50 6.29 7.08 -15.44
CA SER A 50 5.13 6.27 -15.81
C SER A 50 4.79 5.23 -14.72
N VAL A 51 5.81 4.66 -14.06
CA VAL A 51 5.62 3.77 -12.90
C VAL A 51 4.90 4.51 -11.78
N ASN A 52 5.37 5.72 -11.40
CA ASN A 52 4.73 6.54 -10.37
C ASN A 52 3.30 6.92 -10.72
N LEU A 53 3.05 7.34 -11.97
CA LEU A 53 1.70 7.70 -12.43
C LEU A 53 0.75 6.50 -12.41
N ALA A 54 1.21 5.31 -12.80
CA ALA A 54 0.39 4.11 -12.79
C ALA A 54 0.05 3.66 -11.36
N TRP A 55 1.01 3.62 -10.44
CA TRP A 55 0.76 3.32 -9.03
C TRP A 55 -0.20 4.33 -8.39
N ALA A 56 -0.02 5.62 -8.64
CA ALA A 56 -0.90 6.67 -8.15
C ALA A 56 -2.33 6.53 -8.71
N SER A 57 -2.45 6.22 -10.00
CA SER A 57 -3.74 5.95 -10.64
C SER A 57 -4.42 4.71 -10.04
N ALA A 58 -3.65 3.66 -9.76
CA ALA A 58 -4.15 2.43 -9.15
C ALA A 58 -4.71 2.69 -7.74
N VAL A 59 -4.02 3.49 -6.92
CA VAL A 59 -4.52 3.93 -5.60
C VAL A 59 -5.81 4.73 -5.74
N ALA A 60 -5.85 5.71 -6.64
CA ALA A 60 -7.04 6.54 -6.86
C ALA A 60 -8.24 5.70 -7.31
N LEU A 61 -8.07 4.78 -8.24
CA LEU A 61 -9.12 3.86 -8.70
C LEU A 61 -9.59 2.93 -7.57
N SER A 62 -8.67 2.42 -6.75
CA SER A 62 -9.00 1.58 -5.60
C SER A 62 -9.80 2.34 -4.54
N CYS A 63 -9.46 3.60 -4.26
CA CYS A 63 -10.24 4.47 -3.40
C CYS A 63 -11.66 4.73 -3.97
N TYR A 64 -11.81 4.75 -5.28
CA TYR A 64 -13.11 4.91 -5.95
C TYR A 64 -14.07 3.75 -5.67
N VAL A 65 -13.56 2.52 -5.52
CA VAL A 65 -14.37 1.36 -5.13
C VAL A 65 -14.61 1.28 -3.62
N GLY A 66 -14.10 2.25 -2.85
CA GLY A 66 -14.30 2.35 -1.39
C GLY A 66 -13.39 1.44 -0.58
N ALA A 67 -12.20 1.15 -1.09
CA ALA A 67 -11.19 0.32 -0.43
C ALA A 67 -10.04 1.18 0.12
N ALA A 68 -9.51 0.77 1.27
CA ALA A 68 -8.28 1.33 1.85
C ALA A 68 -7.02 0.71 1.23
N VAL A 69 -7.13 -0.49 0.70
CA VAL A 69 -6.12 -1.31 0.00
C VAL A 69 -4.77 -1.45 0.72
N ASN A 70 -4.73 -1.10 2.00
CA ASN A 70 -3.49 -1.00 2.77
C ASN A 70 -3.74 -1.36 4.23
N PRO A 71 -3.20 -2.48 4.75
CA PRO A 71 -3.34 -2.88 6.15
C PRO A 71 -2.86 -1.82 7.14
N ALA A 72 -1.78 -1.08 6.82
CA ALA A 72 -1.24 -0.04 7.68
C ALA A 72 -2.23 1.13 7.83
N ILE A 73 -2.81 1.60 6.74
CA ILE A 73 -3.84 2.66 6.76
C ILE A 73 -5.12 2.17 7.46
N THR A 74 -5.56 0.93 7.16
CA THR A 74 -6.76 0.35 7.77
C THR A 74 -6.63 0.25 9.28
N LEU A 75 -5.46 -0.20 9.78
CA LEU A 75 -5.19 -0.31 11.20
C LEU A 75 -5.01 1.07 11.85
N ALA A 76 -4.24 1.97 11.24
CA ALA A 76 -4.04 3.33 11.76
C ALA A 76 -5.37 4.05 11.93
N SER A 77 -6.27 3.98 10.93
CA SER A 77 -7.61 4.56 11.01
C SER A 77 -8.43 3.99 12.19
N ALA A 78 -8.34 2.67 12.44
CA ALA A 78 -9.04 2.02 13.55
C ALA A 78 -8.46 2.40 14.93
N ILE A 79 -7.17 2.73 15.01
CA ILE A 79 -6.50 3.17 16.25
C ILE A 79 -6.80 4.65 16.54
N ILE A 80 -6.66 5.50 15.53
CA ILE A 80 -6.71 6.96 15.70
C ILE A 80 -8.16 7.45 15.83
N ARG A 81 -9.08 6.93 15.03
CA ARG A 81 -10.53 7.27 15.07
C ARG A 81 -11.36 6.00 15.26
N PRO A 82 -11.33 5.40 16.45
CA PRO A 82 -11.86 4.06 16.70
C PRO A 82 -13.39 4.01 16.61
N THR A 83 -13.91 3.01 15.89
CA THR A 83 -15.31 2.62 15.93
C THR A 83 -15.43 1.11 16.13
N LYS A 84 -16.52 0.65 16.76
CA LYS A 84 -16.79 -0.77 16.91
C LYS A 84 -16.83 -1.51 15.57
N GLN A 85 -17.36 -0.86 14.55
CA GLN A 85 -17.45 -1.43 13.20
C GLN A 85 -16.09 -1.59 12.54
N GLN A 86 -15.19 -0.60 12.66
CA GLN A 86 -13.82 -0.70 12.11
C GLN A 86 -13.08 -1.87 12.72
N TRP A 87 -13.09 -2.00 14.05
CA TRP A 87 -12.43 -3.11 14.74
C TRP A 87 -13.01 -4.48 14.38
N ALA A 88 -14.35 -4.59 14.29
CA ALA A 88 -15.01 -5.83 13.89
C ALA A 88 -14.66 -6.24 12.45
N GLN A 89 -14.48 -5.28 11.54
CA GLN A 89 -14.17 -5.54 10.14
C GLN A 89 -12.67 -5.66 9.84
N LEU A 90 -11.79 -5.18 10.73
CA LEU A 90 -10.35 -5.08 10.50
C LEU A 90 -9.71 -6.39 10.04
N PRO A 91 -9.89 -7.54 10.75
CA PRO A 91 -9.24 -8.79 10.32
C PRO A 91 -9.67 -9.23 8.92
N GLY A 92 -10.97 -9.16 8.62
CA GLY A 92 -11.51 -9.55 7.33
C GLY A 92 -11.04 -8.64 6.18
N LYS A 93 -10.93 -7.32 6.43
CA LYS A 93 -10.39 -6.37 5.45
C LYS A 93 -8.92 -6.67 5.14
N VAL A 94 -8.10 -6.86 6.19
CA VAL A 94 -6.67 -7.19 6.03
C VAL A 94 -6.48 -8.48 5.23
N VAL A 95 -7.23 -9.54 5.54
CA VAL A 95 -7.18 -10.79 4.77
C VAL A 95 -7.59 -10.56 3.32
N ALA A 96 -8.66 -9.80 3.08
CA ALA A 96 -9.14 -9.48 1.73
C ALA A 96 -8.09 -8.69 0.91
N GLN A 97 -7.37 -7.76 1.55
CA GLN A 97 -6.27 -7.00 0.94
C GLN A 97 -5.12 -7.92 0.52
N PHE A 98 -4.66 -8.82 1.39
CA PHE A 98 -3.60 -9.78 1.04
C PHE A 98 -4.02 -10.73 -0.07
N LEU A 99 -5.24 -11.25 -0.02
CA LEU A 99 -5.76 -12.14 -1.05
C LEU A 99 -5.91 -11.41 -2.40
N GLY A 100 -6.42 -10.17 -2.40
CA GLY A 100 -6.51 -9.35 -3.60
C GLY A 100 -5.15 -9.10 -4.23
N ALA A 101 -4.15 -8.77 -3.41
CA ALA A 101 -2.77 -8.56 -3.86
C ALA A 101 -2.15 -9.84 -4.44
N PHE A 102 -2.33 -10.98 -3.79
CA PHE A 102 -1.85 -12.28 -4.27
C PHE A 102 -2.45 -12.64 -5.64
N VAL A 103 -3.76 -12.47 -5.80
CA VAL A 103 -4.44 -12.77 -7.07
C VAL A 103 -4.02 -11.77 -8.15
N GLY A 104 -3.87 -10.49 -7.81
CA GLY A 104 -3.37 -9.45 -8.73
C GLY A 104 -1.99 -9.82 -9.30
N ALA A 105 -1.05 -10.24 -8.44
CA ALA A 105 0.27 -10.69 -8.85
C ALA A 105 0.22 -11.94 -9.75
N ALA A 106 -0.65 -12.90 -9.43
CA ALA A 106 -0.85 -14.08 -10.27
C ALA A 106 -1.33 -13.70 -11.68
N LEU A 107 -2.23 -12.73 -11.79
CA LEU A 107 -2.72 -12.24 -13.09
C LEU A 107 -1.62 -11.51 -13.87
N VAL A 108 -0.81 -10.68 -13.22
CA VAL A 108 0.37 -10.05 -13.85
C VAL A 108 1.35 -11.12 -14.35
N TYR A 109 1.64 -12.13 -13.54
CA TYR A 109 2.50 -13.22 -13.97
C TYR A 109 1.94 -13.97 -15.18
N LEU A 110 0.65 -14.28 -15.19
CA LEU A 110 -0.01 -14.94 -16.34
C LEU A 110 0.12 -14.11 -17.61
N GLN A 111 0.00 -12.79 -17.50
CA GLN A 111 0.13 -11.87 -18.62
C GLN A 111 1.57 -11.79 -19.15
N TYR A 112 2.57 -11.74 -18.26
CA TYR A 112 3.96 -11.44 -18.62
C TYR A 112 4.88 -12.67 -18.57
N ARG A 113 4.42 -13.88 -18.21
CA ARG A 113 5.27 -15.05 -17.97
C ARG A 113 6.24 -15.37 -19.10
N SER A 114 5.82 -15.20 -20.35
CA SER A 114 6.69 -15.50 -21.51
C SER A 114 7.80 -14.45 -21.65
N ALA A 115 7.50 -13.17 -21.38
CA ALA A 115 8.48 -12.11 -21.37
C ALA A 115 9.44 -12.26 -20.18
N ILE A 116 8.94 -12.60 -18.99
CA ILE A 116 9.77 -12.88 -17.80
C ILE A 116 10.76 -14.00 -18.13
N LYS A 117 10.27 -15.12 -18.67
CA LYS A 117 11.13 -16.26 -19.02
C LYS A 117 12.17 -15.92 -20.08
N ALA A 118 11.85 -15.05 -21.03
CA ALA A 118 12.79 -14.60 -22.05
C ALA A 118 13.85 -13.64 -21.51
N TRP A 119 13.46 -12.76 -20.60
CA TRP A 119 14.34 -11.72 -20.03
C TRP A 119 15.17 -12.23 -18.85
N ASP A 120 14.61 -13.09 -17.99
CA ASP A 120 15.23 -13.71 -16.82
C ASP A 120 14.94 -15.23 -16.80
N PRO A 121 15.67 -16.03 -17.60
CA PRO A 121 15.41 -17.47 -17.72
C PRO A 121 15.58 -18.24 -16.41
N GLU A 122 16.41 -17.75 -15.50
CA GLU A 122 16.74 -18.39 -14.22
C GLU A 122 15.78 -17.98 -13.11
N PHE A 123 14.84 -17.08 -13.36
CA PHE A 123 13.89 -16.59 -12.37
C PHE A 123 14.58 -16.09 -11.10
N THR A 124 15.41 -15.08 -11.23
CA THR A 124 16.30 -14.63 -10.17
C THR A 124 15.67 -13.59 -9.25
N VAL A 125 16.21 -13.51 -8.02
CA VAL A 125 15.76 -12.61 -6.95
C VAL A 125 16.81 -11.53 -6.72
N PRO A 126 16.44 -10.24 -6.59
CA PRO A 126 17.38 -9.17 -6.27
C PRO A 126 18.16 -9.45 -4.96
N GLY A 127 19.48 -9.60 -5.08
CA GLY A 127 20.35 -9.97 -3.95
C GLY A 127 20.18 -11.40 -3.47
N GLY A 128 19.65 -12.28 -4.32
CA GLY A 128 19.58 -13.72 -4.12
C GLY A 128 20.91 -14.43 -4.41
N SER A 129 20.92 -15.75 -4.21
CA SER A 129 22.12 -16.61 -4.39
C SER A 129 22.38 -16.94 -5.85
N ILE A 130 21.32 -16.96 -6.68
CA ILE A 130 21.46 -17.23 -8.12
C ILE A 130 21.87 -15.94 -8.81
N LEU A 131 23.07 -15.96 -9.39
CA LEU A 131 23.58 -14.81 -10.15
C LEU A 131 22.98 -14.80 -11.55
N SER A 132 22.32 -13.72 -11.91
CA SER A 132 21.93 -13.46 -13.29
C SER A 132 23.16 -13.02 -14.11
N PRO A 133 23.52 -13.71 -15.19
CA PRO A 133 24.64 -13.30 -16.03
C PRO A 133 24.49 -11.90 -16.62
N GLN A 134 23.26 -11.44 -16.83
CA GLN A 134 22.92 -10.12 -17.36
C GLN A 134 22.58 -9.10 -16.26
N GLY A 135 22.57 -9.49 -14.99
CA GLY A 135 22.13 -8.64 -13.89
C GLY A 135 20.60 -8.45 -13.82
N HIS A 136 19.85 -9.29 -14.53
CA HIS A 136 18.40 -9.27 -14.55
C HIS A 136 17.82 -9.97 -13.32
N HIS A 137 16.82 -9.35 -12.68
CA HIS A 137 16.15 -9.91 -11.51
C HIS A 137 14.64 -9.65 -11.57
N SER A 138 13.90 -10.60 -12.14
CA SER A 138 12.47 -10.40 -12.40
C SER A 138 11.57 -10.51 -11.17
N ALA A 139 12.04 -11.06 -10.04
CA ALA A 139 11.25 -11.09 -8.80
C ALA A 139 10.93 -9.68 -8.26
N GLY A 140 11.74 -8.66 -8.59
CA GLY A 140 11.48 -7.26 -8.28
C GLY A 140 10.22 -6.67 -8.93
N ILE A 141 9.63 -7.36 -9.91
CA ILE A 141 8.34 -6.97 -10.49
C ILE A 141 7.21 -7.06 -9.46
N PHE A 142 7.26 -8.08 -8.58
CA PHE A 142 6.16 -8.44 -7.68
C PHE A 142 6.32 -7.86 -6.28
N ALA A 143 7.55 -7.71 -5.79
CA ALA A 143 7.81 -7.28 -4.44
C ALA A 143 8.97 -6.30 -4.40
N THR A 144 9.01 -5.43 -3.39
CA THR A 144 10.04 -4.41 -3.26
C THR A 144 11.34 -4.97 -2.70
N TYR A 145 12.45 -4.36 -3.11
CA TYR A 145 13.78 -4.66 -2.59
C TYR A 145 14.54 -3.36 -2.36
N PRO A 146 15.36 -3.28 -1.29
CA PRO A 146 16.08 -2.05 -0.98
C PRO A 146 17.15 -1.76 -2.02
N ALA A 147 17.37 -0.48 -2.29
CA ALA A 147 18.42 -0.04 -3.20
C ALA A 147 19.80 -0.60 -2.80
N ALA A 148 20.65 -0.81 -3.79
CA ALA A 148 21.94 -1.48 -3.59
C ALA A 148 22.92 -0.69 -2.69
N HIS A 149 22.72 0.61 -2.55
CA HIS A 149 23.58 1.48 -1.71
C HIS A 149 23.28 1.38 -0.21
N PHE A 150 22.15 0.77 0.19
CA PHE A 150 21.86 0.59 1.61
C PHE A 150 22.80 -0.44 2.25
N GLY A 151 23.45 -0.04 3.34
CA GLY A 151 24.29 -0.92 4.15
C GLY A 151 23.48 -1.79 5.12
N SER A 152 22.25 -1.39 5.44
CA SER A 152 21.38 -2.10 6.39
C SER A 152 19.91 -1.91 6.12
N ASN A 153 19.08 -2.85 6.61
CA ASN A 153 17.62 -2.75 6.53
C ASN A 153 17.06 -1.61 7.42
N TRP A 154 17.85 -1.04 8.33
CA TRP A 154 17.46 0.11 9.14
C TRP A 154 17.25 1.36 8.28
N GLU A 155 18.13 1.62 7.33
CA GLU A 155 18.02 2.78 6.41
C GLU A 155 16.77 2.66 5.54
N ALA A 156 16.49 1.45 5.07
CA ALA A 156 15.26 1.16 4.35
C ALA A 156 14.01 1.31 5.24
N ALA A 157 14.09 0.91 6.52
CA ALA A 157 13.01 1.07 7.48
C ALA A 157 12.66 2.54 7.71
N VAL A 158 13.65 3.44 7.78
CA VAL A 158 13.40 4.89 7.89
C VAL A 158 12.60 5.39 6.68
N THR A 159 12.96 4.98 5.47
CA THR A 159 12.25 5.38 4.24
C THR A 159 10.81 4.88 4.24
N GLU A 160 10.58 3.61 4.58
CA GLU A 160 9.25 3.02 4.65
C GLU A 160 8.38 3.66 5.75
N PHE A 161 8.98 3.99 6.90
CA PHE A 161 8.30 4.70 7.98
C PHE A 161 7.85 6.09 7.54
N LEU A 162 8.75 6.88 6.94
CA LEU A 162 8.45 8.24 6.50
C LEU A 162 7.42 8.25 5.37
N GLY A 163 7.55 7.36 4.38
CA GLY A 163 6.61 7.24 3.28
C GLY A 163 5.20 6.86 3.75
N ALA A 164 5.09 5.90 4.67
CA ALA A 164 3.81 5.51 5.26
C ALA A 164 3.23 6.60 6.17
N SER A 165 4.09 7.38 6.87
CA SER A 165 3.65 8.53 7.68
C SER A 165 3.02 9.61 6.79
N LEU A 166 3.68 9.97 5.70
CA LEU A 166 3.15 10.95 4.74
C LEU A 166 1.85 10.46 4.10
N LEU A 167 1.80 9.18 3.73
CA LEU A 167 0.58 8.59 3.16
C LEU A 167 -0.59 8.66 4.15
N ALA A 168 -0.37 8.29 5.41
CA ALA A 168 -1.43 8.30 6.42
C ALA A 168 -1.84 9.72 6.82
N PHE A 169 -0.88 10.65 6.96
CA PHE A 169 -1.16 12.07 7.20
C PHE A 169 -2.07 12.64 6.10
N GLY A 170 -1.69 12.45 4.83
CA GLY A 170 -2.48 12.94 3.70
C GLY A 170 -3.83 12.24 3.58
N ALA A 171 -3.91 10.93 3.85
CA ALA A 171 -5.19 10.20 3.86
C ALA A 171 -6.13 10.70 4.98
N SER A 172 -5.58 11.05 6.16
CA SER A 172 -6.35 11.66 7.25
C SER A 172 -6.89 13.04 6.87
N ALA A 173 -6.07 13.85 6.17
CA ALA A 173 -6.48 15.15 5.66
C ALA A 173 -7.59 15.03 4.58
N VAL A 174 -7.48 14.05 3.69
CA VAL A 174 -8.49 13.76 2.66
C VAL A 174 -9.81 13.28 3.28
N ALA A 175 -9.74 12.54 4.38
CA ALA A 175 -10.92 12.01 5.08
C ALA A 175 -11.54 12.99 6.09
N ASP A 176 -10.93 14.16 6.31
CA ASP A 176 -11.44 15.17 7.23
C ASP A 176 -12.64 15.90 6.62
N PRO A 177 -13.84 15.83 7.23
CA PRO A 177 -15.04 16.53 6.73
C PRO A 177 -14.89 18.04 6.65
N LYS A 178 -14.02 18.65 7.47
CA LYS A 178 -13.77 20.10 7.47
C LYS A 178 -12.95 20.59 6.28
N ASN A 179 -12.26 19.70 5.58
CA ASN A 179 -11.54 20.03 4.35
C ASN A 179 -12.50 20.12 3.16
N GLU A 180 -13.49 21.02 3.24
CA GLU A 180 -14.57 21.19 2.24
C GLU A 180 -14.06 21.52 0.81
N GLY A 181 -12.81 21.95 0.67
CA GLY A 181 -12.17 22.23 -0.62
C GLY A 181 -11.89 20.98 -1.46
N LEU A 182 -11.88 19.80 -0.86
CA LEU A 182 -11.54 18.54 -1.53
C LEU A 182 -12.75 17.86 -2.17
N LYS A 183 -13.27 18.46 -3.24
CA LYS A 183 -14.38 17.86 -4.03
C LYS A 183 -13.97 16.59 -4.79
N ALA A 184 -12.67 16.22 -4.79
CA ALA A 184 -12.13 15.06 -5.49
C ALA A 184 -11.08 14.35 -4.63
N PRO A 185 -11.46 13.67 -3.53
CA PRO A 185 -10.53 13.02 -2.62
C PRO A 185 -9.63 11.98 -3.31
N GLN A 186 -10.12 11.31 -4.34
CA GLN A 186 -9.35 10.33 -5.11
C GLN A 186 -8.21 11.01 -5.91
N PHE A 187 -8.43 12.21 -6.43
CA PHE A 187 -7.39 12.98 -7.10
C PHE A 187 -6.30 13.45 -6.13
N MET A 188 -6.67 13.81 -4.91
CA MET A 188 -5.69 14.14 -3.87
C MET A 188 -4.85 12.93 -3.47
N MET A 189 -5.47 11.74 -3.38
CA MET A 189 -4.72 10.50 -3.15
C MET A 189 -3.79 10.16 -4.32
N PHE A 190 -4.22 10.43 -5.56
CA PHE A 190 -3.34 10.32 -6.73
C PHE A 190 -2.13 11.26 -6.62
N ALA A 191 -2.34 12.55 -6.34
CA ALA A 191 -1.28 13.54 -6.23
C ALA A 191 -0.30 13.20 -5.08
N LEU A 192 -0.83 12.76 -3.94
CA LEU A 192 -0.03 12.32 -2.79
C LEU A 192 0.87 11.13 -3.15
N MET A 193 0.32 10.12 -3.84
CA MET A 193 1.10 8.95 -4.24
C MET A 193 2.17 9.30 -5.28
N VAL A 194 1.88 10.21 -6.23
CA VAL A 194 2.91 10.74 -7.14
C VAL A 194 4.03 11.42 -6.36
N ALA A 195 3.69 12.26 -5.37
CA ALA A 195 4.68 12.95 -4.55
C ALA A 195 5.57 11.98 -3.75
N ILE A 196 4.97 10.98 -3.09
CA ILE A 196 5.71 9.96 -2.33
C ILE A 196 6.63 9.16 -3.27
N GLY A 197 6.11 8.66 -4.39
CA GLY A 197 6.89 7.89 -5.33
C GLY A 197 8.05 8.69 -5.93
N ALA A 198 7.81 9.94 -6.33
CA ALA A 198 8.82 10.82 -6.90
C ALA A 198 9.93 11.21 -5.91
N SER A 199 9.60 11.33 -4.61
CA SER A 199 10.56 11.76 -3.58
C SER A 199 11.28 10.62 -2.87
N MET A 200 10.67 9.44 -2.76
CA MET A 200 11.17 8.32 -1.93
C MET A 200 11.30 7.00 -2.68
N GLY A 201 10.75 6.90 -3.90
CA GLY A 201 10.61 5.64 -4.62
C GLY A 201 11.93 4.95 -4.96
N TRP A 202 13.00 5.68 -5.22
CA TRP A 202 14.30 5.09 -5.55
C TRP A 202 14.91 4.27 -4.41
N GLN A 203 14.57 4.60 -3.18
CA GLN A 203 15.19 4.00 -2.00
C GLN A 203 14.71 2.55 -1.75
N THR A 204 13.40 2.35 -1.77
CA THR A 204 12.76 1.09 -1.34
C THR A 204 11.62 0.66 -2.25
N ASP A 205 11.50 1.23 -3.45
CA ASP A 205 10.32 1.10 -4.30
C ASP A 205 9.01 1.49 -3.60
N TYR A 206 9.12 2.34 -2.54
CA TYR A 206 8.02 2.90 -1.74
C TYR A 206 6.87 1.90 -1.52
N ALA A 207 7.16 0.78 -0.87
CA ALA A 207 6.13 -0.21 -0.57
C ALA A 207 4.97 0.41 0.23
N VAL A 208 5.27 1.08 1.31
CA VAL A 208 4.36 1.84 2.23
C VAL A 208 3.05 1.11 2.55
N ASN A 209 2.97 -0.16 2.20
CA ASN A 209 1.75 -0.96 2.23
C ASN A 209 2.09 -2.45 2.40
N PRO A 210 1.78 -3.06 3.57
CA PRO A 210 2.03 -4.47 3.80
C PRO A 210 1.41 -5.42 2.78
N ALA A 211 0.19 -5.15 2.30
CA ALA A 211 -0.48 -6.01 1.34
C ALA A 211 0.14 -5.90 -0.07
N ARG A 212 0.56 -4.69 -0.46
CA ARG A 212 1.20 -4.41 -1.75
C ARG A 212 2.55 -5.12 -1.89
N ASP A 213 3.28 -5.34 -0.80
CA ASP A 213 4.53 -6.09 -0.86
C ASP A 213 4.34 -7.58 -0.56
N PHE A 214 3.73 -7.93 0.57
CA PHE A 214 3.70 -9.31 1.05
C PHE A 214 2.74 -10.21 0.27
N GLY A 215 1.61 -9.69 -0.24
CA GLY A 215 0.69 -10.47 -1.07
C GLY A 215 1.34 -10.98 -2.36
N PRO A 216 1.92 -10.11 -3.19
CA PRO A 216 2.68 -10.50 -4.37
C PRO A 216 3.94 -11.30 -4.04
N ARG A 217 4.60 -11.05 -2.91
CA ARG A 217 5.76 -11.82 -2.44
C ARG A 217 5.40 -13.27 -2.12
N LEU A 218 4.23 -13.51 -1.52
CA LEU A 218 3.70 -14.86 -1.31
C LEU A 218 3.47 -15.59 -2.64
N PHE A 219 2.93 -14.88 -3.65
CA PHE A 219 2.79 -15.45 -4.99
C PHE A 219 4.17 -15.71 -5.62
N SER A 220 5.08 -14.74 -5.55
CA SER A 220 6.42 -14.87 -6.14
C SER A 220 7.22 -16.01 -5.52
N ALA A 221 6.97 -16.37 -4.26
CA ALA A 221 7.58 -17.55 -3.65
C ALA A 221 7.22 -18.87 -4.36
N ILE A 222 6.10 -18.94 -5.05
CA ILE A 222 5.70 -20.11 -5.86
C ILE A 222 6.56 -20.19 -7.13
N VAL A 223 6.93 -19.04 -7.70
CA VAL A 223 7.66 -18.94 -8.97
C VAL A 223 9.17 -18.92 -8.75
N TYR A 224 9.65 -18.13 -7.80
CA TYR A 224 11.06 -17.84 -7.53
C TYR A 224 11.61 -18.60 -6.32
N GLY A 225 10.79 -19.37 -5.63
CA GLY A 225 11.21 -20.11 -4.43
C GLY A 225 11.27 -19.23 -3.17
N ARG A 226 11.76 -19.85 -2.08
CA ARG A 226 11.76 -19.21 -0.75
C ARG A 226 12.76 -18.06 -0.59
N GLU A 227 13.68 -17.91 -1.54
CA GLU A 227 14.70 -16.88 -1.51
C GLU A 227 14.13 -15.46 -1.51
N VAL A 228 12.92 -15.26 -2.02
CA VAL A 228 12.19 -13.97 -1.95
C VAL A 228 12.02 -13.46 -0.52
N PHE A 229 12.08 -14.33 0.49
CA PHE A 229 11.99 -13.93 1.91
C PHE A 229 13.37 -13.71 2.54
N SER A 230 14.39 -14.49 2.15
CA SER A 230 15.74 -14.38 2.75
C SER A 230 16.62 -13.33 2.08
N ALA A 231 16.29 -12.93 0.85
CA ALA A 231 17.04 -11.93 0.10
C ALA A 231 17.20 -10.62 0.87
N LYS A 232 18.37 -9.99 0.69
CA LYS A 232 18.72 -8.73 1.35
C LYS A 232 18.55 -8.78 2.87
N GLY A 233 18.94 -9.90 3.51
CA GLY A 233 18.90 -10.06 4.96
C GLY A 233 17.48 -10.01 5.54
N PHE A 234 16.56 -10.74 4.95
CA PHE A 234 15.13 -10.77 5.36
C PHE A 234 14.42 -9.41 5.24
N TYR A 235 14.79 -8.63 4.24
CA TYR A 235 14.22 -7.29 4.01
C TYR A 235 12.68 -7.27 4.02
N PHE A 236 11.99 -8.33 3.62
CA PHE A 236 10.53 -8.40 3.57
C PHE A 236 9.84 -8.00 4.88
N VAL A 237 10.54 -8.12 6.01
CA VAL A 237 10.05 -7.73 7.35
C VAL A 237 9.82 -6.20 7.41
N VAL A 238 10.63 -5.43 6.70
CA VAL A 238 10.54 -3.97 6.66
C VAL A 238 9.21 -3.51 6.06
N PRO A 239 8.88 -3.81 4.77
CA PRO A 239 7.61 -3.37 4.18
C PRO A 239 6.37 -4.04 4.81
N LEU A 240 6.54 -5.17 5.52
CA LEU A 240 5.44 -5.84 6.21
C LEU A 240 5.02 -5.14 7.51
N PHE A 241 5.98 -4.65 8.30
CA PHE A 241 5.70 -4.12 9.64
C PHE A 241 5.93 -2.63 9.79
N VAL A 242 6.98 -2.08 9.19
CA VAL A 242 7.37 -0.67 9.42
C VAL A 242 6.29 0.32 8.94
N PRO A 243 5.62 0.12 7.80
CA PRO A 243 4.54 1.02 7.37
C PRO A 243 3.39 1.15 8.38
N ILE A 244 3.15 0.12 9.21
CA ILE A 244 2.12 0.17 10.26
C ILE A 244 2.45 1.26 11.27
N PHE A 245 3.69 1.29 11.75
CA PHE A 245 4.13 2.30 12.73
C PHE A 245 4.17 3.70 12.09
N GLY A 246 4.63 3.79 10.83
CA GLY A 246 4.61 5.04 10.07
C GLY A 246 3.20 5.59 9.90
N ALA A 247 2.25 4.73 9.52
CA ALA A 247 0.86 5.15 9.32
C ALA A 247 0.20 5.63 10.62
N ILE A 248 0.44 4.94 11.74
CA ILE A 248 -0.06 5.37 13.06
C ILE A 248 0.54 6.74 13.44
N ALA A 249 1.85 6.93 13.25
CA ALA A 249 2.51 8.20 13.53
C ALA A 249 1.96 9.33 12.65
N GLY A 250 1.85 9.12 11.33
CA GLY A 250 1.36 10.14 10.40
C GLY A 250 -0.10 10.55 10.65
N ALA A 251 -0.99 9.57 10.84
CA ALA A 251 -2.37 9.84 11.18
C ALA A 251 -2.51 10.50 12.56
N GLY A 252 -1.71 10.05 13.55
CA GLY A 252 -1.68 10.65 14.88
C GLY A 252 -1.21 12.10 14.87
N ILE A 253 -0.18 12.43 14.09
CA ILE A 253 0.29 13.82 13.92
C ILE A 253 -0.82 14.68 13.28
N TYR A 254 -1.52 14.17 12.26
CA TYR A 254 -2.63 14.91 11.67
C TYR A 254 -3.72 15.22 12.72
N ASP A 255 -4.14 14.21 13.47
CA ASP A 255 -5.20 14.37 14.47
C ASP A 255 -4.78 15.25 15.64
N ALA A 256 -3.53 15.19 16.08
CA ALA A 256 -3.03 16.03 17.18
C ALA A 256 -2.97 17.52 16.86
N PHE A 257 -2.72 17.88 15.59
CA PHE A 257 -2.43 19.27 15.24
C PHE A 257 -3.43 19.90 14.26
N MET A 258 -4.21 19.08 13.52
CA MET A 258 -5.04 19.59 12.42
C MET A 258 -6.51 19.22 12.53
N PHE A 259 -6.83 18.08 13.18
CA PHE A 259 -8.19 17.59 13.26
C PHE A 259 -8.96 18.28 14.40
N GLU A 260 -10.11 18.90 14.07
CA GLU A 260 -10.98 19.57 15.02
C GLU A 260 -12.32 18.85 15.22
N GLY A 261 -12.45 17.61 14.70
CA GLY A 261 -13.68 16.83 14.80
C GLY A 261 -13.73 15.97 16.07
N GLU A 262 -14.89 15.37 16.32
CA GLU A 262 -15.09 14.42 17.41
C GLU A 262 -14.57 13.02 17.07
N GLY A 263 -14.24 12.21 18.10
CA GLY A 263 -13.91 10.80 17.96
C GLY A 263 -12.46 10.50 17.59
N SER A 264 -11.54 11.46 17.80
CA SER A 264 -10.10 11.22 17.74
C SER A 264 -9.57 10.78 19.10
N ALA A 265 -9.03 9.54 19.17
CA ALA A 265 -8.41 9.04 20.38
C ALA A 265 -7.17 9.86 20.80
N VAL A 266 -6.54 10.54 19.87
CA VAL A 266 -5.37 11.42 20.11
C VAL A 266 -5.83 12.73 20.74
N ALA A 267 -6.85 13.38 20.17
CA ALA A 267 -7.40 14.61 20.74
C ALA A 267 -7.93 14.36 22.15
N ASP A 268 -8.74 13.31 22.34
CA ASP A 268 -9.27 12.92 23.65
C ASP A 268 -8.16 12.69 24.70
N ALA A 269 -7.03 12.09 24.28
CA ALA A 269 -5.90 11.87 25.19
C ALA A 269 -5.14 13.17 25.53
N LEU A 270 -5.03 14.11 24.61
CA LEU A 270 -4.42 15.42 24.84
C LEU A 270 -5.27 16.26 25.77
N ASP A 271 -6.57 16.34 25.55
CA ASP A 271 -7.50 17.07 26.41
C ASP A 271 -7.49 16.52 27.86
N ALA A 272 -7.44 15.21 28.00
CA ALA A 272 -7.33 14.56 29.32
C ALA A 272 -6.00 14.88 30.02
N ALA A 273 -4.90 15.00 29.27
CA ALA A 273 -3.58 15.34 29.82
C ALA A 273 -3.49 16.81 30.27
N GLU A 274 -4.22 17.70 29.61
CA GLU A 274 -4.28 19.15 29.94
C GLU A 274 -5.27 19.46 31.09
N GLY A 275 -6.01 18.46 31.58
CA GLY A 275 -7.00 18.61 32.64
C GLY A 275 -8.27 19.36 32.20
N HIS A 276 -8.46 19.50 30.91
CA HIS A 276 -9.69 20.02 30.34
C HIS A 276 -10.72 18.89 30.25
N ASP A 277 -11.67 18.90 31.20
CA ASP A 277 -12.90 18.09 31.10
C ASP A 277 -13.70 18.71 29.92
N GLY A 278 -13.68 18.03 28.77
CA GLY A 278 -14.10 18.54 27.47
C GLY A 278 -15.58 18.95 27.40
N ARG A 279 -15.90 20.10 27.95
CA ARG A 279 -17.15 20.84 27.67
C ARG A 279 -16.88 22.33 27.69
N ILE A 280 -16.33 22.85 26.61
CA ILE A 280 -16.58 24.25 26.31
C ILE A 280 -17.95 24.28 25.64
N SER A 281 -19.01 24.60 26.42
CA SER A 281 -20.27 25.09 25.89
C SER A 281 -20.01 26.47 25.26
N LEU A 282 -19.97 26.53 23.96
CA LEU A 282 -20.09 27.78 23.23
C LEU A 282 -21.58 28.15 23.28
N ASP A 283 -21.96 28.97 24.29
CA ASP A 283 -23.23 29.69 24.33
C ASP A 283 -23.24 30.82 23.27
#